data_6c19e162d5c295a46efafe8296af477e
#
_entry.id   6c19e162d5c295a46efafe8296af477e
#
_cell.length_a   1.000
_cell.length_b   1.000
_cell.length_c   1.000
_cell.angle_alpha   90.00
_cell.angle_beta   90.00
_cell.angle_gamma   90.00
#
_symmetry.space_group_name_H-M   'P 1'
#
loop_
_entity.id
_entity.type
_entity.pdbx_description
1 polymer ?
#
loop_
_entity_poly.entity_id
_entity_poly.type
_entity_poly.pdbx_seq_one_letter_code
_entity_poly.pdbx_strand_id
1 'polypeptide(L)'
;MSPDLSLAINERALLHIDNAYFIPNLEVQNYLCKTNTSTSTAFRGFGGNQGMMAIENIVDNISRYLNKDPADIRKNNFYQKYKKNITHYGMKIEDNVIQEIFNKLVKKSNYKKRYSKIKKFNLKSKYLK
;
A
#
# COMPACT_ATOMS: atom_id res chain seq x y z
N MET A 1 15.90 14.06 -14.67
CA MET A 1 14.81 14.83 -14.03
C MET A 1 14.19 15.72 -15.08
N SER A 2 12.90 15.61 -15.29
CA SER A 2 12.20 16.55 -16.16
C SER A 2 12.03 17.88 -15.40
N PRO A 3 12.23 19.03 -16.02
CA PRO A 3 11.97 20.32 -15.40
C PRO A 3 10.47 20.60 -15.24
N ASP A 4 9.61 19.75 -15.74
CA ASP A 4 8.16 19.88 -15.67
C ASP A 4 7.59 19.59 -14.28
N LEU A 5 6.80 18.54 -14.10
CA LEU A 5 6.05 18.28 -12.85
C LEU A 5 6.69 17.18 -11.96
N SER A 6 7.92 16.75 -12.22
CA SER A 6 8.53 15.62 -11.48
C SER A 6 8.63 15.86 -9.98
N LEU A 7 8.90 17.08 -9.53
CA LEU A 7 8.97 17.42 -8.10
C LEU A 7 7.61 17.26 -7.43
N ALA A 8 6.57 17.83 -8.00
CA ALA A 8 5.22 17.75 -7.44
C ALA A 8 4.66 16.31 -7.40
N ILE A 9 4.99 15.50 -8.42
CA ILE A 9 4.64 14.07 -8.44
C ILE A 9 5.34 13.34 -7.29
N ASN A 10 6.59 13.66 -7.07
CA ASN A 10 7.42 13.08 -6.01
C ASN A 10 6.90 13.42 -4.62
N GLU A 11 6.58 14.69 -4.38
CA GLU A 11 5.97 15.17 -3.13
C GLU A 11 4.63 14.49 -2.85
N ARG A 12 3.80 14.35 -3.89
CA ARG A 12 2.53 13.64 -3.75
C ARG A 12 2.71 12.14 -3.45
N ALA A 13 3.74 11.50 -3.98
CA ALA A 13 4.08 10.13 -3.63
C ALA A 13 4.42 10.00 -2.14
N LEU A 14 5.17 10.96 -1.60
CA LEU A 14 5.46 11.02 -0.15
C LEU A 14 4.20 11.18 0.70
N LEU A 15 3.30 12.08 0.31
CA LEU A 15 2.04 12.30 1.04
C LEU A 15 1.14 11.07 1.07
N HIS A 16 1.21 10.21 0.06
CA HIS A 16 0.35 9.03 -0.04
C HIS A 16 1.06 7.70 0.26
N ILE A 17 2.26 7.76 0.84
CA ILE A 17 3.04 6.56 1.14
C ILE A 17 2.39 5.69 2.22
N ASP A 18 1.64 6.27 3.13
CA ASP A 18 0.92 5.56 4.18
C ASP A 18 -0.35 4.85 3.68
N ASN A 19 -0.87 5.25 2.51
CA ASN A 19 -2.09 4.72 1.91
C ASN A 19 -3.25 4.64 2.94
N ALA A 20 -3.67 3.44 3.30
CA ALA A 20 -4.75 3.17 4.27
C ALA A 20 -4.23 2.78 5.67
N TYR A 21 -2.92 2.88 5.90
CA TYR A 21 -2.26 2.32 7.08
C TYR A 21 -1.82 3.39 8.08
N PHE A 22 -2.13 3.16 9.35
CA PHE A 22 -1.56 3.92 10.43
C PHE A 22 -0.16 3.40 10.76
N ILE A 23 0.86 4.21 10.52
CA ILE A 23 2.27 3.91 10.81
C ILE A 23 2.73 4.93 11.85
N PRO A 24 2.95 4.52 13.12
CA PRO A 24 3.20 5.46 14.21
C PRO A 24 4.53 6.21 14.10
N ASN A 25 5.54 5.58 13.49
CA ASN A 25 6.86 6.17 13.27
C ASN A 25 7.20 5.99 11.79
N LEU A 26 7.05 7.04 11.02
CA LEU A 26 7.29 7.06 9.58
C LEU A 26 8.33 8.11 9.25
N GLU A 27 9.45 7.66 8.71
CA GLU A 27 10.43 8.51 8.04
C GLU A 27 10.49 8.12 6.58
N VAL A 28 10.30 9.08 5.70
CA VAL A 28 10.31 8.86 4.25
C VAL A 28 11.24 9.87 3.59
N GLN A 29 12.16 9.37 2.81
CA GLN A 29 13.05 10.18 1.97
C GLN A 29 12.82 9.83 0.52
N ASN A 30 12.82 10.82 -0.33
CA ASN A 30 12.60 10.66 -1.75
C ASN A 30 13.65 11.44 -2.55
N TYR A 31 14.21 10.80 -3.56
CA TYR A 31 15.29 11.36 -4.38
C TYR A 31 14.87 11.40 -5.85
N LEU A 32 14.91 12.58 -6.44
CA LEU A 32 14.72 12.75 -7.87
C LEU A 32 16.03 12.47 -8.59
N CYS A 33 16.09 11.37 -9.30
CA CYS A 33 17.30 10.96 -10.04
C CYS A 33 17.16 11.29 -11.52
N LYS A 34 18.23 11.83 -12.10
CA LYS A 34 18.39 11.91 -13.56
C LYS A 34 18.73 10.52 -14.07
N THR A 35 17.95 10.00 -14.99
CA THR A 35 18.16 8.68 -15.61
C THR A 35 18.42 8.82 -17.10
N ASN A 36 18.93 7.76 -17.74
CA ASN A 36 19.16 7.70 -19.18
C ASN A 36 17.91 7.25 -19.97
N THR A 37 16.78 7.13 -19.29
CA THR A 37 15.48 6.83 -19.90
C THR A 37 14.68 8.11 -20.14
N SER A 38 13.62 8.01 -20.94
CA SER A 38 12.65 9.08 -21.11
C SER A 38 12.14 9.54 -19.75
N THR A 39 11.89 10.83 -19.60
CA THR A 39 11.40 11.41 -18.37
C THR A 39 9.99 10.90 -18.07
N SER A 40 9.81 10.33 -16.88
CA SER A 40 8.48 10.08 -16.35
C SER A 40 7.91 11.36 -15.78
N THR A 41 6.84 11.83 -16.37
CA THR A 41 6.16 13.06 -15.95
C THR A 41 4.75 12.77 -15.44
N ALA A 42 3.92 13.80 -15.31
CA ALA A 42 2.58 13.70 -14.77
C ALA A 42 1.69 12.73 -15.54
N PHE A 43 1.14 11.78 -14.84
CA PHE A 43 0.13 10.85 -15.32
C PHE A 43 -1.01 10.75 -14.30
N ARG A 44 -2.13 10.15 -14.69
CA ARG A 44 -3.30 9.98 -13.82
C ARG A 44 -2.91 9.38 -12.47
N GLY A 45 -3.32 10.03 -11.35
CA GLY A 45 -2.91 9.69 -9.99
C GLY A 45 -1.73 10.51 -9.47
N PHE A 46 -0.96 11.16 -10.34
CA PHE A 46 0.01 12.21 -10.07
C PHE A 46 0.96 11.93 -8.88
N GLY A 47 1.55 10.74 -8.81
CA GLY A 47 2.46 10.33 -7.74
C GLY A 47 1.80 9.52 -6.61
N GLY A 48 0.50 9.71 -6.34
CA GLY A 48 -0.20 8.93 -5.33
C GLY A 48 -0.13 7.42 -5.57
N ASN A 49 -0.28 6.98 -6.81
CA ASN A 49 -0.19 5.56 -7.18
C ASN A 49 1.19 4.97 -6.86
N GLN A 50 2.26 5.71 -7.05
CA GLN A 50 3.62 5.26 -6.77
C GLN A 50 3.84 5.08 -5.26
N GLY A 51 3.38 6.02 -4.45
CA GLY A 51 3.42 5.89 -2.99
C GLY A 51 2.61 4.70 -2.50
N MET A 52 1.38 4.54 -2.98
CA MET A 52 0.52 3.40 -2.66
C MET A 52 1.17 2.06 -3.05
N MET A 53 1.74 1.97 -4.25
CA MET A 53 2.39 0.76 -4.72
C MET A 53 3.61 0.42 -3.85
N ALA A 54 4.38 1.40 -3.42
CA ALA A 54 5.54 1.19 -2.55
C ALA A 54 5.13 0.57 -1.22
N ILE A 55 4.16 1.14 -0.51
CA ILE A 55 3.72 0.60 0.78
C ILE A 55 3.05 -0.77 0.65
N GLU A 56 2.27 -1.01 -0.41
CA GLU A 56 1.65 -2.31 -0.65
C GLU A 56 2.70 -3.42 -0.86
N ASN A 57 3.80 -3.13 -1.58
CA ASN A 57 4.92 -4.05 -1.70
C ASN A 57 5.62 -4.30 -0.35
N ILE A 58 5.80 -3.26 0.45
CA ILE A 58 6.38 -3.39 1.80
C ILE A 58 5.51 -4.30 2.67
N VAL A 59 4.20 -4.07 2.70
CA VAL A 59 3.25 -4.87 3.48
C VAL A 59 3.24 -6.33 3.01
N ASP A 60 3.31 -6.58 1.72
CA ASP A 60 3.42 -7.94 1.17
C ASP A 60 4.73 -8.62 1.59
N ASN A 61 5.85 -7.92 1.53
CA ASN A 61 7.15 -8.45 1.96
C ASN A 61 7.17 -8.76 3.46
N ILE A 62 6.59 -7.88 4.29
CA ILE A 62 6.41 -8.13 5.74
C ILE A 62 5.57 -9.39 5.96
N SER A 63 4.49 -9.57 5.21
CA SER A 63 3.62 -10.75 5.34
C SER A 63 4.37 -12.05 5.02
N ARG A 64 5.19 -12.04 3.99
CA ARG A 64 6.05 -13.17 3.59
C ARG A 64 7.11 -13.45 4.64
N TYR A 65 7.81 -12.42 5.11
CA TYR A 65 8.83 -12.55 6.16
C TYR A 65 8.28 -13.14 7.45
N LEU A 66 7.10 -12.66 7.87
CA LEU A 66 6.41 -13.14 9.07
C LEU A 66 5.63 -14.45 8.85
N ASN A 67 5.57 -14.97 7.61
CA ASN A 67 4.73 -16.11 7.23
C ASN A 67 3.26 -15.96 7.66
N LYS A 68 2.72 -14.74 7.51
CA LYS A 68 1.34 -14.40 7.86
C LYS A 68 0.50 -14.11 6.62
N ASP A 69 -0.81 -14.19 6.78
CA ASP A 69 -1.75 -13.79 5.73
C ASP A 69 -1.60 -12.27 5.46
N PRO A 70 -1.34 -11.84 4.21
CA PRO A 70 -1.22 -10.43 3.88
C PRO A 70 -2.48 -9.61 4.17
N ALA A 71 -3.65 -10.24 4.15
CA ALA A 71 -4.90 -9.57 4.54
C ALA A 71 -4.94 -9.25 6.04
N ASP A 72 -4.40 -10.13 6.89
CA ASP A 72 -4.33 -9.89 8.33
C ASP A 72 -3.32 -8.78 8.66
N ILE A 73 -2.17 -8.74 7.97
CA ILE A 73 -1.20 -7.65 8.14
C ILE A 73 -1.84 -6.31 7.78
N ARG A 74 -2.54 -6.22 6.65
CA ARG A 74 -3.25 -5.00 6.23
C ARG A 74 -4.29 -4.58 7.26
N LYS A 75 -5.15 -5.49 7.65
CA LYS A 75 -6.22 -5.23 8.62
C LYS A 75 -5.72 -4.68 9.95
N ASN A 76 -4.61 -5.22 10.46
CA ASN A 76 -4.04 -4.80 11.73
C ASN A 76 -3.43 -3.39 11.69
N ASN A 77 -3.07 -2.93 10.51
CA ASN A 77 -2.44 -1.63 10.33
C ASN A 77 -3.38 -0.56 9.76
N PHE A 78 -4.64 -0.85 9.46
CA PHE A 78 -5.57 0.15 8.96
C PHE A 78 -5.76 1.30 9.94
N TYR A 79 -5.93 2.50 9.39
CA TYR A 79 -6.46 3.63 10.14
C TYR A 79 -7.77 3.24 10.84
N GLN A 80 -7.98 3.73 12.04
CA GLN A 80 -9.16 3.44 12.85
C GLN A 80 -10.09 4.68 12.93
N LYS A 81 -11.33 4.47 13.36
CA LYS A 81 -12.33 5.55 13.38
C LYS A 81 -12.07 6.59 14.47
N TYR A 82 -11.67 6.16 15.68
CA TYR A 82 -11.57 7.04 16.84
C TYR A 82 -10.16 7.19 17.42
N LYS A 83 -9.25 6.33 17.04
CA LYS A 83 -7.84 6.35 17.43
C LYS A 83 -6.98 5.92 16.26
N LYS A 84 -5.70 6.26 16.26
CA LYS A 84 -4.83 5.96 15.11
C LYS A 84 -5.44 6.45 13.80
N ASN A 85 -6.01 7.66 13.82
CA ASN A 85 -6.75 8.26 12.72
C ASN A 85 -6.15 9.62 12.28
N ILE A 86 -4.90 9.85 12.62
CA ILE A 86 -4.14 11.03 12.18
C ILE A 86 -3.07 10.52 11.21
N THR A 87 -3.02 11.12 10.02
CA THR A 87 -2.00 10.82 9.01
C THR A 87 -0.63 11.32 9.45
N HIS A 88 0.44 10.84 8.80
CA HIS A 88 1.80 11.29 9.11
C HIS A 88 2.04 12.79 8.85
N TYR A 89 1.21 13.42 8.04
CA TYR A 89 1.22 14.87 7.77
C TYR A 89 0.17 15.65 8.57
N GLY A 90 -0.42 15.05 9.61
CA GLY A 90 -1.28 15.72 10.61
C GLY A 90 -2.76 15.84 10.25
N MET A 91 -3.24 15.24 9.15
CA MET A 91 -4.65 15.28 8.80
C MET A 91 -5.45 14.26 9.61
N LYS A 92 -6.55 14.66 10.22
CA LYS A 92 -7.50 13.78 10.89
C LYS A 92 -8.42 13.12 9.87
N ILE A 93 -8.54 11.80 9.94
CA ILE A 93 -9.45 11.01 9.12
C ILE A 93 -10.78 10.89 9.88
N GLU A 94 -11.86 11.45 9.32
CA GLU A 94 -13.16 11.49 9.98
C GLU A 94 -14.08 10.36 9.50
N ASP A 95 -14.25 10.20 8.19
CA ASP A 95 -15.17 9.23 7.58
C ASP A 95 -14.45 7.95 7.15
N ASN A 96 -13.93 7.20 8.11
CA ASN A 96 -13.19 5.98 7.82
C ASN A 96 -14.12 4.76 7.69
N VAL A 97 -14.26 4.26 6.47
CA VAL A 97 -15.07 3.08 6.12
C VAL A 97 -14.24 1.85 5.74
N ILE A 98 -12.92 1.94 5.84
CA ILE A 98 -11.99 0.89 5.33
C ILE A 98 -12.25 -0.48 5.95
N GLN A 99 -12.52 -0.54 7.26
CA GLN A 99 -12.78 -1.79 7.96
C GLN A 99 -14.06 -2.47 7.47
N GLU A 100 -15.09 -1.68 7.21
CA GLU A 100 -16.38 -2.19 6.72
C GLU A 100 -16.23 -2.74 5.29
N ILE A 101 -15.58 -1.98 4.41
CA ILE A 101 -15.32 -2.37 3.02
C ILE A 101 -14.47 -3.64 2.99
N PHE A 102 -13.40 -3.69 3.78
CA PHE A 102 -12.53 -4.85 3.87
C PHE A 102 -13.29 -6.11 4.30
N ASN A 103 -14.09 -6.03 5.36
CA ASN A 103 -14.85 -7.16 5.86
C ASN A 103 -15.88 -7.66 4.82
N LYS A 104 -16.59 -6.74 4.15
CA LYS A 104 -17.52 -7.07 3.06
C LYS A 104 -16.81 -7.75 1.89
N LEU A 105 -15.64 -7.23 1.51
CA LEU A 105 -14.87 -7.77 0.40
C LEU A 105 -14.31 -9.16 0.69
N VAL A 106 -13.74 -9.38 1.87
CA VAL A 106 -13.23 -10.69 2.31
C VAL A 106 -14.35 -11.74 2.27
N LYS A 107 -15.55 -11.38 2.73
CA LYS A 107 -16.74 -12.27 2.69
C LYS A 107 -17.19 -12.52 1.24
N LYS A 108 -17.40 -11.47 0.45
CA LYS A 108 -17.94 -11.54 -0.92
C LYS A 108 -17.00 -12.29 -1.87
N SER A 109 -15.69 -12.11 -1.71
CA SER A 109 -14.68 -12.79 -2.54
C SER A 109 -14.38 -14.23 -2.12
N ASN A 110 -14.96 -14.72 -1.03
CA ASN A 110 -14.58 -16.00 -0.42
C ASN A 110 -13.05 -16.12 -0.18
N TYR A 111 -12.43 -15.02 0.24
CA TYR A 111 -10.99 -14.85 0.31
C TYR A 111 -10.27 -16.03 0.98
N LYS A 112 -10.67 -16.41 2.20
CA LYS A 112 -10.03 -17.49 2.97
C LYS A 112 -10.00 -18.83 2.22
N LYS A 113 -11.13 -19.18 1.57
CA LYS A 113 -11.23 -20.41 0.77
C LYS A 113 -10.31 -20.38 -0.45
N ARG A 114 -10.27 -19.24 -1.15
CA ARG A 114 -9.39 -19.03 -2.31
C ARG A 114 -7.93 -19.04 -1.90
N TYR A 115 -7.56 -18.32 -0.85
CA TYR A 115 -6.21 -18.27 -0.30
C TYR A 115 -5.70 -19.68 0.08
N SER A 116 -6.50 -20.47 0.81
CA SER A 116 -6.16 -21.85 1.14
C SER A 116 -5.96 -22.73 -0.10
N LYS A 117 -6.80 -22.58 -1.12
CA LYS A 117 -6.65 -23.29 -2.40
C LYS A 117 -5.33 -22.94 -3.10
N ILE A 118 -5.02 -21.65 -3.19
CA ILE A 118 -3.78 -21.14 -3.80
C ILE A 118 -2.56 -21.66 -3.04
N LYS A 119 -2.57 -21.57 -1.71
CA LYS A 119 -1.47 -22.10 -0.88
C LYS A 119 -1.23 -23.59 -1.10
N LYS A 120 -2.29 -24.39 -1.17
CA LYS A 120 -2.18 -25.82 -1.47
C LYS A 120 -1.65 -26.08 -2.89
N PHE A 121 -2.08 -25.29 -3.86
CA PHE A 121 -1.58 -25.38 -5.23
C PHE A 121 -0.08 -25.04 -5.28
N ASN A 122 0.35 -23.94 -4.69
CA ASN A 122 1.74 -23.51 -4.68
C ASN A 122 2.68 -24.52 -4.01
N LEU A 123 2.21 -25.21 -2.96
CA LEU A 123 2.98 -26.29 -2.32
C LEU A 123 3.21 -27.50 -3.23
N LYS A 124 2.27 -27.79 -4.11
CA LYS A 124 2.32 -28.94 -5.03
C LYS A 124 2.95 -28.59 -6.38
N SER A 125 2.91 -27.34 -6.79
CA SER A 125 3.41 -26.90 -8.08
C SER A 125 4.94 -26.82 -8.09
N LYS A 126 5.56 -27.43 -9.12
CA LYS A 126 7.01 -27.39 -9.34
C LYS A 126 7.45 -26.13 -10.09
N TYR A 127 6.60 -25.57 -10.93
CA TYR A 127 6.97 -24.52 -11.90
C TYR A 127 6.22 -23.20 -11.72
N LEU A 128 5.05 -23.22 -11.09
CA LEU A 128 4.19 -22.04 -10.93
C LEU A 128 3.94 -21.81 -9.43
N LYS A 129 4.32 -20.62 -8.96
CA LYS A 129 4.08 -20.19 -7.57
C LYS A 129 3.47 -18.79 -7.55
#